data_1f5b10fba9f3cdbeebd2d3057aff0285
#
_entry.id   1f5b10fba9f3cdbeebd2d3057aff0285
#
_cell.length_a   1.000
_cell.length_b   1.000
_cell.length_c   1.000
_cell.angle_alpha   90.00
_cell.angle_beta   90.00
_cell.angle_gamma   90.00
#
_symmetry.space_group_name_H-M   'P 1'
#
loop_
_entity.id
_entity.type
_entity.pdbx_description
1 polymer ?
#
loop_
_entity_poly.entity_id
_entity_poly.type
_entity_poly.pdbx_seq_one_letter_code
_entity_poly.pdbx_strand_id
1 'polypeptide(L)' 'MCSSDLTEKETAILRFLYRAGQLPVSRETLLQEVWGYNSGVTTHTLETHIYRLRQKIEKDAANPEILVTEAGGYKLVP' A
#
# COMPACT_ATOMS: atom_id res chain seq x y z
N MET A 1 11.86 -18.77 -8.46
CA MET A 1 11.71 -18.36 -8.19
C MET A 1 11.11 -17.80 -7.60
N CYS A 2 10.89 -17.36 -7.28
CA CYS A 2 10.52 -16.81 -6.66
C CYS A 2 9.48 -16.15 -6.48
N SER A 3 9.11 -16.18 -6.34
CA SER A 3 8.15 -16.02 -6.10
C SER A 3 7.51 -15.14 -5.32
N SER A 4 6.87 -14.97 -4.70
CA SER A 4 6.31 -14.09 -3.81
C SER A 4 6.76 -12.74 -4.06
N ASP A 5 7.15 -12.47 -5.18
CA ASP A 5 7.80 -11.24 -5.41
C ASP A 5 6.83 -10.11 -5.41
N LEU A 6 7.15 -9.10 -4.63
CA LEU A 6 6.42 -7.86 -4.67
C LEU A 6 6.83 -7.09 -5.90
N THR A 7 5.87 -6.45 -6.53
CA THR A 7 6.20 -5.58 -7.65
C THR A 7 6.90 -4.33 -7.12
N GLU A 8 7.51 -3.59 -8.02
CA GLU A 8 8.20 -2.37 -7.64
C GLU A 8 7.27 -1.40 -6.93
N LYS A 9 6.06 -1.27 -7.44
CA LYS A 9 5.09 -0.36 -6.83
C LYS A 9 4.64 -0.85 -5.46
N GLU A 10 4.44 -2.15 -5.32
CA GLU A 10 4.06 -2.71 -4.04
C GLU A 10 5.16 -2.50 -3.00
N THR A 11 6.40 -2.71 -3.39
CA THR A 11 7.52 -2.46 -2.51
C THR A 11 7.59 -0.99 -2.12
N ALA A 12 7.40 -0.09 -3.08
CA ALA A 12 7.43 1.34 -2.81
C ALA A 12 6.36 1.75 -1.81
N ILE A 13 5.16 1.17 -1.94
CA ILE A 13 4.07 1.45 -1.01
C ILE A 13 4.46 1.04 0.40
N LEU A 14 4.97 -0.17 0.54
CA LEU A 14 5.36 -0.67 1.85
C LEU A 14 6.47 0.17 2.47
N ARG A 15 7.46 0.54 1.67
CA ARG A 15 8.58 1.32 2.18
C ARG A 15 8.12 2.70 2.64
N PHE A 16 7.24 3.32 1.87
CA PHE A 16 6.74 4.63 2.25
C PHE A 16 5.93 4.57 3.54
N LEU A 17 5.06 3.58 3.66
CA LEU A 17 4.27 3.42 4.86
C LEU A 17 5.14 3.08 6.07
N TYR A 18 6.16 2.26 5.85
CA TYR A 18 7.07 1.92 6.93
C TYR A 18 7.79 3.15 7.44
N ARG A 19 8.22 4.01 6.53
CA ARG A 19 8.94 5.23 6.90
C ARG A 19 8.01 6.23 7.58
N ALA A 20 6.74 6.20 7.25
CA ALA A 20 5.77 7.05 7.92
C ALA A 20 5.48 6.58 9.34
N GLY A 21 5.94 5.38 9.68
CA GLY A 21 5.69 4.82 10.99
C GLY A 21 4.27 4.30 11.07
N GLN A 22 3.63 4.56 12.18
CA GLN A 22 2.26 4.10 12.36
C GLN A 22 1.24 5.20 12.07
N LEU A 23 1.67 6.23 11.36
CA LEU A 23 0.79 7.33 11.01
C LEU A 23 0.04 6.98 9.73
N PRO A 24 -1.27 7.23 9.68
CA PRO A 24 -2.02 6.96 8.45
C PRO A 24 -1.60 7.92 7.35
N VAL A 25 -1.50 7.39 6.14
CA VAL A 25 -1.13 8.17 4.96
C VAL A 25 -2.32 8.16 4.03
N SER A 26 -2.72 9.34 3.55
CA SER A 26 -3.87 9.43 2.69
C SER A 26 -3.59 8.72 1.36
N ARG A 27 -4.66 8.27 0.72
CA ARG A 27 -4.52 7.57 -0.55
C ARG A 27 -3.89 8.46 -1.61
N GLU A 28 -4.26 9.72 -1.63
CA GLU A 28 -3.71 10.65 -2.60
C GLU A 28 -2.22 10.87 -2.38
N THR A 29 -1.83 11.04 -1.12
CA THR A 29 -0.41 11.19 -0.81
C THR A 29 0.38 9.98 -1.27
N LEU A 30 -0.12 8.79 -0.93
CA LEU A 30 0.53 7.56 -1.31
C LEU A 30 0.63 7.44 -2.83
N LEU A 31 -0.44 7.78 -3.51
CA LEU A 31 -0.47 7.72 -4.96
C LEU A 31 0.59 8.64 -5.57
N GLN A 32 0.68 9.87 -5.07
CA GLN A 32 1.63 10.83 -5.59
C GLN A 32 3.07 10.43 -5.30
N GLU A 33 3.30 9.86 -4.13
CA GLU A 33 4.66 9.47 -3.75
C GLU A 33 5.13 8.25 -4.52
N VAL A 34 4.24 7.35 -4.84
CA VAL A 34 4.59 6.11 -5.52
C VAL A 34 4.58 6.27 -7.03
N TRP A 35 3.57 6.96 -7.56
CA TRP A 35 3.43 7.12 -9.01
C TRP A 35 3.80 8.50 -9.53
N GLY A 36 3.70 9.52 -8.69
CA GLY A 36 4.03 10.88 -9.11
C GLY A 36 2.81 11.68 -9.53
N TYR A 37 2.99 13.00 -9.56
CA TYR A 37 1.87 13.90 -9.79
C TYR A 37 1.25 13.77 -11.18
N ASN A 38 2.09 13.50 -12.17
CA ASN A 38 1.63 13.46 -13.56
C ASN A 38 1.46 12.06 -14.09
N SER A 39 1.26 11.11 -13.20
CA SER A 39 1.19 9.71 -13.61
C SER A 39 -0.11 9.37 -14.33
N GLY A 40 -1.17 10.10 -14.03
CA GLY A 40 -2.47 9.80 -14.63
C GLY A 40 -3.19 8.64 -13.99
N VAL A 41 -2.61 8.02 -12.96
CA VAL A 41 -3.29 6.91 -12.28
C VAL A 41 -4.28 7.45 -11.27
N THR A 42 -5.27 6.62 -10.95
CA THR A 42 -6.32 6.99 -10.02
C THR A 42 -6.14 6.24 -8.70
N THR A 43 -6.92 6.64 -7.69
CA THR A 43 -6.89 5.94 -6.41
C THR A 43 -7.36 4.51 -6.56
N HIS A 44 -8.16 4.22 -7.57
CA HIS A 44 -8.59 2.85 -7.84
C HIS A 44 -7.39 1.96 -8.13
N THR A 45 -6.42 2.47 -8.88
CA THR A 45 -5.20 1.72 -9.16
C THR A 45 -4.46 1.42 -7.85
N LEU A 46 -4.38 2.41 -6.98
CA LEU A 46 -3.75 2.21 -5.69
C LEU A 46 -4.46 1.15 -4.88
N GLU A 47 -5.78 1.19 -4.86
CA GLU A 47 -6.55 0.22 -4.09
C GLU A 47 -6.31 -1.20 -4.60
N THR A 48 -6.18 -1.37 -5.91
CA THR A 48 -5.89 -2.67 -6.48
C THR A 48 -4.52 -3.17 -5.98
N HIS A 49 -3.53 -2.29 -5.97
CA HIS A 49 -2.21 -2.69 -5.49
C HIS A 49 -2.23 -3.02 -4.00
N ILE A 50 -2.98 -2.25 -3.22
CA ILE A 50 -3.11 -2.52 -1.79
C ILE A 50 -3.75 -3.89 -1.56
N TYR A 51 -4.79 -4.20 -2.32
CA TYR A 51 -5.46 -5.48 -2.19
C TYR A 51 -4.49 -6.63 -2.46
N ARG A 52 -3.70 -6.51 -3.52
CA ARG A 52 -2.73 -7.54 -3.85
C ARG A 52 -1.66 -7.67 -2.78
N LEU A 53 -1.23 -6.53 -2.23
CA LEU A 53 -0.26 -6.52 -1.14
C LEU A 53 -0.80 -7.30 0.05
N ARG A 54 -2.05 -7.04 0.41
CA ARG A 54 -2.66 -7.73 1.53
C ARG A 54 -2.66 -9.22 1.32
N GLN A 55 -2.93 -9.67 0.11
CA GLN A 55 -2.93 -11.09 -0.18
C GLN A 55 -1.55 -11.71 -0.01
N LYS A 56 -0.50 -10.90 -0.16
CA LYS A 56 0.87 -11.39 -0.06
C LYS A 56 1.41 -11.33 1.36
N ILE A 57 1.06 -10.30 2.11
CA ILE A 57 1.65 -10.10 3.44
C ILE A 57 0.71 -10.46 4.58
N GLU A 58 -0.60 -10.48 4.35
CA GLU A 58 -1.56 -10.80 5.38
C GLU A 58 -1.92 -12.28 5.34
N LYS A 59 -2.15 -12.85 6.52
CA LYS A 59 -2.66 -14.19 6.60
C LYS A 59 -4.04 -14.26 5.98
N ASP A 60 -4.84 -13.24 6.26
CA ASP A 60 -6.22 -13.17 5.78
C ASP A 60 -6.43 -11.77 5.22
N ALA A 61 -6.48 -11.66 3.90
CA ALA A 61 -6.63 -10.37 3.26
C ALA A 61 -7.96 -9.71 3.60
N ALA A 62 -8.96 -10.50 3.93
CA ALA A 62 -10.26 -9.95 4.29
C ALA A 62 -10.24 -9.33 5.68
N ASN A 63 -9.26 -9.70 6.50
CA ASN A 63 -9.13 -9.17 7.84
C ASN A 63 -7.69 -8.70 8.07
N PRO A 64 -7.28 -7.62 7.41
CA PRO A 64 -5.89 -7.19 7.47
C PRO A 64 -5.50 -6.70 8.85
N GLU A 65 -4.31 -7.10 9.29
CA GLU A 65 -3.78 -6.68 10.57
C GLU A 65 -2.51 -5.86 10.42
N ILE A 66 -1.85 -5.99 9.29
CA ILE A 66 -0.60 -5.30 9.03
C ILE A 66 -0.85 -4.03 8.24
N LEU A 67 -1.53 -4.17 7.12
CA LEU A 67 -1.85 -3.05 6.24
C LEU A 67 -3.32 -2.71 6.42
N VAL A 68 -3.61 -1.76 7.29
CA VAL A 68 -5.00 -1.43 7.64
C VAL A 68 -5.43 -0.12 7.00
N THR A 69 -6.73 0.02 6.82
CA THR A 69 -7.31 1.26 6.30
C THR A 69 -7.75 2.12 7.47
N GLU A 70 -7.34 3.38 7.46
CA GLU A 70 -7.64 4.26 8.57
C GLU A 70 -7.81 5.69 8.10
N ALA A 71 -8.83 6.37 8.59
CA ALA A 71 -9.03 7.80 8.33
C ALA A 71 -8.92 8.16 6.85
N GLY A 72 -9.43 7.31 5.98
CA GLY A 72 -9.41 7.58 4.56
C GLY A 72 -8.09 7.30 3.88
N GLY A 73 -7.19 6.63 4.57
CA GLY A 73 -5.88 6.28 4.01
C GLY A 73 -5.45 4.91 4.48
N TYR A 74 -4.15 4.68 4.46
CA TYR A 74 -3.59 3.39 4.85
C TYR A 74 -2.51 3.57 5.89
N LYS A 75 -2.35 2.56 6.73
CA LYS A 75 -1.38 2.59 7.80
C LYS A 75 -0.73 1.21 7.89
N LEU A 76 0.58 1.18 8.09
CA LEU A 76 1.31 -0.07 8.26
C LEU A 76 1.54 -0.30 9.74
N VAL A 77 1.10 -1.45 10.22
CA VAL A 77 1.31 -1.85 11.61
C VAL A 77 2.35 -2.95 11.60
N PRO A 78 3.56 -2.65 12.07
CA PRO A 78 4.64 -3.65 12.05
C PRO A 78 4.45 -4.78 13.05
#